data_969f589fa1ba9955dbecde8d1a915556
#
_entry.id   969f589fa1ba9955dbecde8d1a915556
#
_cell.length_a   1.000
_cell.length_b   1.000
_cell.length_c   1.000
_cell.angle_alpha   90.00
_cell.angle_beta   90.00
_cell.angle_gamma   90.00
#
_symmetry.space_group_name_H-M   'P 1'
#
loop_
_entity.id
_entity.type
_entity.pdbx_description
1 polymer ?
#
loop_
_entity_poly.entity_id
_entity_poly.type
_entity_poly.pdbx_seq_one_letter_code
_entity_poly.pdbx_strand_id
1 'polypeptide(L)'
;ETAERVKQEEPSLCQRILEEAVWGLDFILRMRFSDGYRATSAGIRRWSDGFIGNMDDCEARVHNHAFENFLMAGVEAYASQILEEVDPPLSWKAYTAACEDYQFARRRFEEKGMELPSFYEHSYNSSLSQYWATASWAASQIYSCQLKGLSFMDAEASMDKTYAVYAADYAGRMLACQESGNSDCPASGFFYREPDHKQIVHFNHQSREQIYMQALEALCLTQPEHENRSLWEQGMRLYAGYLKKIFSYAQPYGMLPAGIHKMDEYQDDKTFPLLHLMTTFEEDNLNYKEQLQNGIPLNTGYCLRHFPVWFSFRGNTAIHLSSGKAASILGRYLHDPELIQIAREQIYWLFGKNPFGQSLVYGAGRNFAQQYGALNGEMVGSIPVGIETRGNDDVPFWPMENNATYKEVWTTSAGRFLWLAADLY
;
A
#
# COMPACT_ATOMS: atom_id res chain seq x y z
N GLU A 1 -2.75 14.92 2.63
CA GLU A 1 -3.70 14.49 3.69
C GLU A 1 -3.17 14.84 5.07
N THR A 2 -1.97 14.40 5.47
CA THR A 2 -1.40 14.72 6.79
C THR A 2 -1.32 16.24 7.02
N ALA A 3 -0.82 17.00 6.04
CA ALA A 3 -0.76 18.46 6.12
C ALA A 3 -2.13 19.11 6.37
N GLU A 4 -3.18 18.63 5.69
CA GLU A 4 -4.54 19.14 5.86
C GLU A 4 -5.08 18.88 7.27
N ARG A 5 -4.78 17.71 7.85
CA ARG A 5 -5.22 17.35 9.20
C ARG A 5 -4.61 18.24 10.27
N VAL A 6 -3.33 18.54 10.16
CA VAL A 6 -2.60 19.33 11.17
C VAL A 6 -2.65 20.85 10.93
N LYS A 7 -3.27 21.31 9.81
CA LYS A 7 -3.22 22.72 9.36
C LYS A 7 -3.66 23.72 10.41
N GLN A 8 -4.71 23.40 11.18
CA GLN A 8 -5.28 24.34 12.14
C GLN A 8 -4.51 24.37 13.47
N GLU A 9 -4.05 23.23 13.96
CA GLU A 9 -3.44 23.11 15.27
C GLU A 9 -1.93 23.31 15.23
N GLU A 10 -1.28 22.87 14.12
CA GLU A 10 0.17 22.88 13.93
C GLU A 10 0.56 23.49 12.55
N PRO A 11 0.34 24.80 12.32
CA PRO A 11 0.58 25.41 11.00
C PRO A 11 2.03 25.26 10.51
N SER A 12 3.02 25.33 11.43
CA SER A 12 4.43 25.15 11.08
C SER A 12 4.75 23.73 10.62
N LEU A 13 4.14 22.73 11.25
CA LEU A 13 4.25 21.33 10.82
C LEU A 13 3.56 21.12 9.47
N CYS A 14 2.39 21.69 9.28
CA CYS A 14 1.68 21.68 7.99
C CYS A 14 2.56 22.20 6.85
N GLN A 15 3.20 23.37 7.06
CA GLN A 15 4.09 23.95 6.05
C GLN A 15 5.27 23.03 5.73
N ARG A 16 5.94 22.47 6.72
CA ARG A 16 7.05 21.53 6.49
C ARG A 16 6.64 20.27 5.74
N ILE A 17 5.48 19.72 6.08
CA ILE A 17 4.94 18.54 5.37
C ILE A 17 4.60 18.88 3.91
N LEU A 18 4.08 20.09 3.65
CA LEU A 18 3.80 20.55 2.28
C LEU A 18 5.10 20.76 1.49
N GLU A 19 6.14 21.33 2.09
CA GLU A 19 7.46 21.49 1.45
C GLU A 19 8.03 20.13 1.01
N GLU A 20 8.00 19.12 1.88
CA GLU A 20 8.42 17.76 1.56
C GLU A 20 7.53 17.11 0.47
N ALA A 21 6.22 17.33 0.54
CA ALA A 21 5.29 16.82 -0.47
C ALA A 21 5.54 17.45 -1.85
N VAL A 22 5.80 18.76 -1.90
CA VAL A 22 6.16 19.48 -3.13
C VAL A 22 7.48 18.97 -3.71
N TRP A 23 8.48 18.75 -2.86
CA TRP A 23 9.77 18.18 -3.30
C TRP A 23 9.58 16.78 -3.90
N GLY A 24 8.80 15.92 -3.25
CA GLY A 24 8.47 14.60 -3.78
C GLY A 24 7.65 14.65 -5.08
N LEU A 25 6.68 15.57 -5.18
CA LEU A 25 5.89 15.76 -6.39
C LEU A 25 6.76 16.26 -7.57
N ASP A 26 7.66 17.20 -7.33
CA ASP A 26 8.60 17.68 -8.35
C ASP A 26 9.47 16.52 -8.88
N PHE A 27 9.95 15.63 -8.00
CA PHE A 27 10.66 14.43 -8.43
C PHE A 27 9.78 13.53 -9.32
N ILE A 28 8.55 13.24 -8.92
CA ILE A 28 7.61 12.42 -9.69
C ILE A 28 7.38 13.01 -11.09
N LEU A 29 7.19 14.34 -11.18
CA LEU A 29 6.96 15.03 -12.43
C LEU A 29 8.20 15.06 -13.34
N ARG A 30 9.40 15.10 -12.77
CA ARG A 30 10.67 15.01 -13.54
C ARG A 30 10.96 13.61 -14.06
N MET A 31 10.40 12.58 -13.44
CA MET A 31 10.57 11.20 -13.90
C MET A 31 9.67 10.86 -15.10
N ARG A 32 8.86 11.79 -15.58
CA ARG A 32 8.07 11.68 -16.80
C ARG A 32 8.88 12.16 -18.01
N PHE A 33 8.93 11.33 -19.05
CA PHE A 33 9.60 11.67 -20.33
C PHE A 33 8.61 12.01 -21.45
N SER A 34 7.37 11.54 -21.33
CA SER A 34 6.22 11.83 -22.19
C SER A 34 4.94 11.46 -21.45
N ASP A 35 3.80 11.45 -22.12
CA ASP A 35 2.55 10.95 -21.53
C ASP A 35 2.71 9.48 -21.10
N GLY A 36 2.75 9.24 -19.80
CA GLY A 36 2.87 7.91 -19.21
C GLY A 36 4.21 7.17 -19.40
N TYR A 37 5.26 7.85 -19.85
CA TYR A 37 6.60 7.27 -19.87
C TYR A 37 7.37 7.69 -18.63
N ARG A 38 7.70 6.73 -17.77
CA ARG A 38 8.36 7.00 -16.49
C ARG A 38 9.59 6.13 -16.28
N ALA A 39 10.61 6.67 -15.65
CA ALA A 39 11.66 5.88 -15.04
C ALA A 39 11.13 5.33 -13.68
N THR A 40 11.09 4.03 -13.51
CA THR A 40 10.61 3.39 -12.27
C THR A 40 11.72 3.25 -11.24
N SER A 41 12.94 3.12 -11.70
CA SER A 41 14.14 3.11 -10.85
C SER A 41 15.33 3.68 -11.61
N ALA A 42 16.22 4.33 -10.91
CA ALA A 42 17.54 4.65 -11.41
C ALA A 42 18.49 3.48 -11.14
N GLY A 43 18.85 2.81 -12.15
CA GLY A 43 20.15 2.24 -12.37
C GLY A 43 20.59 1.00 -11.66
N ILE A 44 19.88 0.29 -10.85
CA ILE A 44 20.49 -0.89 -10.24
C ILE A 44 19.94 -2.17 -10.87
N ARG A 45 20.73 -2.80 -11.74
CA ARG A 45 20.43 -4.12 -12.29
C ARG A 45 20.72 -5.26 -11.32
N ARG A 46 21.62 -4.99 -10.36
CA ARG A 46 22.02 -5.88 -9.28
C ARG A 46 22.16 -5.06 -8.01
N TRP A 47 22.36 -5.72 -6.89
CA TRP A 47 22.79 -5.03 -5.69
C TRP A 47 24.07 -4.27 -5.97
N SER A 48 24.06 -2.97 -5.72
CA SER A 48 25.26 -2.15 -5.72
C SER A 48 26.29 -2.75 -4.75
N ASP A 49 27.53 -2.74 -5.15
CA ASP A 49 28.63 -3.14 -4.26
C ASP A 49 28.89 -2.13 -3.11
N GLY A 50 28.08 -1.07 -3.04
CA GLY A 50 28.20 0.01 -2.07
C GLY A 50 29.09 1.17 -2.50
N PHE A 51 29.62 1.14 -3.73
CA PHE A 51 30.39 2.24 -4.32
C PHE A 51 29.57 2.94 -5.38
N ILE A 52 29.22 4.21 -5.13
CA ILE A 52 28.44 5.04 -6.06
C ILE A 52 29.33 5.47 -7.21
N GLY A 53 28.83 5.39 -8.44
CA GLY A 53 29.47 5.90 -9.64
C GLY A 53 30.28 4.88 -10.43
N ASN A 54 30.15 3.60 -10.14
CA ASN A 54 30.75 2.55 -10.95
C ASN A 54 29.74 1.91 -11.93
N MET A 55 30.11 0.79 -12.58
CA MET A 55 29.33 0.21 -13.67
C MET A 55 27.99 -0.41 -13.26
N ASP A 56 27.79 -0.78 -12.01
CA ASP A 56 26.52 -1.35 -11.52
C ASP A 56 25.48 -0.26 -11.22
N ASP A 57 25.90 0.99 -11.09
CA ASP A 57 25.02 2.15 -10.93
C ASP A 57 24.54 2.75 -12.27
N CYS A 58 25.03 2.28 -13.40
CA CYS A 58 24.86 2.95 -14.69
C CYS A 58 23.64 2.53 -15.51
N GLU A 59 22.89 1.52 -15.11
CA GLU A 59 21.70 1.10 -15.84
C GLU A 59 20.42 1.74 -15.28
N ALA A 60 19.97 2.81 -15.89
CA ALA A 60 18.60 3.29 -15.67
C ALA A 60 17.63 2.31 -16.34
N ARG A 61 16.75 1.69 -15.57
CA ARG A 61 15.61 0.96 -16.11
C ARG A 61 14.44 1.89 -16.25
N VAL A 62 13.96 1.97 -17.46
CA VAL A 62 12.78 2.75 -17.78
C VAL A 62 11.62 1.79 -17.98
N HIS A 63 10.59 1.95 -17.17
CA HIS A 63 9.36 1.20 -17.26
C HIS A 63 8.21 2.17 -17.44
N ASN A 64 7.24 1.72 -18.21
CA ASN A 64 6.02 2.47 -18.47
C ASN A 64 4.79 1.57 -18.28
N HIS A 65 4.79 0.76 -17.23
CA HIS A 65 3.68 -0.13 -16.91
C HIS A 65 2.42 0.65 -16.51
N ALA A 66 1.27 0.05 -16.75
CA ALA A 66 -0.01 0.66 -16.42
C ALA A 66 -0.17 0.93 -14.93
N PHE A 67 0.29 0.02 -14.07
CA PHE A 67 0.11 0.12 -12.62
C PHE A 67 0.71 1.39 -12.03
N GLU A 68 1.99 1.67 -12.32
CA GLU A 68 2.68 2.84 -11.80
C GLU A 68 2.08 4.13 -12.34
N ASN A 69 1.63 4.14 -13.58
CA ASN A 69 0.97 5.30 -14.16
C ASN A 69 -0.41 5.57 -13.55
N PHE A 70 -1.24 4.55 -13.29
CA PHE A 70 -2.47 4.74 -12.51
C PHE A 70 -2.19 5.28 -11.12
N LEU A 71 -1.18 4.73 -10.45
CA LEU A 71 -0.82 5.17 -9.11
C LEU A 71 -0.38 6.63 -9.07
N MET A 72 0.52 7.01 -9.98
CA MET A 72 1.00 8.39 -10.06
C MET A 72 -0.11 9.35 -10.46
N ALA A 73 -0.97 8.97 -11.39
CA ALA A 73 -2.14 9.77 -11.75
C ALA A 73 -3.02 10.10 -10.53
N GLY A 74 -3.26 9.13 -9.64
CA GLY A 74 -4.01 9.38 -8.42
C GLY A 74 -3.28 10.31 -7.44
N VAL A 75 -1.95 10.14 -7.28
CA VAL A 75 -1.12 11.00 -6.43
C VAL A 75 -1.07 12.43 -6.96
N GLU A 76 -0.87 12.59 -8.26
CA GLU A 76 -0.80 13.89 -8.93
C GLU A 76 -2.14 14.64 -8.87
N ALA A 77 -3.26 13.95 -9.12
CA ALA A 77 -4.59 14.53 -8.99
C ALA A 77 -4.89 14.96 -7.53
N TYR A 78 -4.52 14.12 -6.56
CA TYR A 78 -4.69 14.47 -5.15
C TYR A 78 -3.82 15.68 -4.76
N ALA A 79 -2.55 15.70 -5.19
CA ALA A 79 -1.65 16.82 -4.95
C ALA A 79 -2.15 18.11 -5.59
N SER A 80 -2.69 18.04 -6.81
CA SER A 80 -3.29 19.20 -7.49
C SER A 80 -4.37 19.89 -6.65
N GLN A 81 -5.26 19.12 -6.03
CA GLN A 81 -6.33 19.65 -5.18
C GLN A 81 -5.81 20.44 -3.97
N ILE A 82 -4.68 20.01 -3.41
CA ILE A 82 -4.09 20.62 -2.21
C ILE A 82 -3.26 21.85 -2.58
N LEU A 83 -2.60 21.81 -3.73
CA LEU A 83 -1.68 22.85 -4.17
C LEU A 83 -2.38 24.03 -4.84
N GLU A 84 -3.66 23.95 -5.14
CA GLU A 84 -4.37 25.02 -5.84
C GLU A 84 -4.24 26.39 -5.17
N GLU A 85 -4.35 26.41 -3.85
CA GLU A 85 -4.22 27.65 -3.05
C GLU A 85 -2.77 28.06 -2.79
N VAL A 86 -1.82 27.11 -2.88
CA VAL A 86 -0.42 27.29 -2.48
C VAL A 86 0.48 27.58 -3.67
N ASP A 87 0.32 26.81 -4.74
CA ASP A 87 1.08 26.88 -5.98
C ASP A 87 0.20 26.50 -7.18
N PRO A 88 -0.63 27.44 -7.68
CA PRO A 88 -1.54 27.17 -8.80
C PRO A 88 -0.86 26.68 -10.08
N PRO A 89 0.32 27.15 -10.48
CA PRO A 89 1.06 26.60 -11.62
C PRO A 89 1.44 25.13 -11.44
N LEU A 90 1.91 24.74 -10.25
CA LEU A 90 2.26 23.36 -9.94
C LEU A 90 1.00 22.48 -9.85
N SER A 91 -0.08 23.01 -9.29
CA SER A 91 -1.41 22.36 -9.26
C SER A 91 -1.88 22.02 -10.67
N TRP A 92 -1.87 22.97 -11.58
CA TRP A 92 -2.22 22.75 -13.00
C TRP A 92 -1.33 21.70 -13.66
N LYS A 93 -0.01 21.79 -13.45
CA LYS A 93 0.95 20.83 -14.01
C LYS A 93 0.68 19.41 -13.49
N ALA A 94 0.39 19.26 -12.20
CA ALA A 94 0.06 17.98 -11.58
C ALA A 94 -1.25 17.40 -12.13
N TYR A 95 -2.29 18.20 -12.27
CA TYR A 95 -3.56 17.76 -12.88
C TYR A 95 -3.40 17.30 -14.32
N THR A 96 -2.66 18.06 -15.13
CA THR A 96 -2.39 17.70 -16.52
C THR A 96 -1.64 16.36 -16.60
N ALA A 97 -0.61 16.20 -15.77
CA ALA A 97 0.15 14.95 -15.68
C ALA A 97 -0.76 13.77 -15.26
N ALA A 98 -1.63 13.99 -14.27
CA ALA A 98 -2.58 12.97 -13.81
C ALA A 98 -3.49 12.47 -14.94
N CYS A 99 -4.03 13.38 -15.73
CA CYS A 99 -4.90 13.02 -16.87
C CYS A 99 -4.13 12.24 -17.95
N GLU A 100 -2.93 12.69 -18.32
CA GLU A 100 -2.07 12.04 -19.32
C GLU A 100 -1.65 10.64 -18.87
N ASP A 101 -1.16 10.50 -17.63
CA ASP A 101 -0.72 9.22 -17.06
C ASP A 101 -1.89 8.24 -16.92
N TYR A 102 -3.07 8.72 -16.51
CA TYR A 102 -4.27 7.89 -16.43
C TYR A 102 -4.68 7.34 -17.80
N GLN A 103 -4.74 8.20 -18.82
CA GLN A 103 -5.10 7.77 -20.17
C GLN A 103 -4.06 6.83 -20.77
N PHE A 104 -2.78 7.07 -20.53
CA PHE A 104 -1.73 6.14 -20.92
C PHE A 104 -1.91 4.78 -20.22
N ALA A 105 -2.06 4.79 -18.89
CA ALA A 105 -2.23 3.57 -18.09
C ALA A 105 -3.42 2.74 -18.57
N ARG A 106 -4.53 3.41 -18.88
CA ARG A 106 -5.74 2.76 -19.36
C ARG A 106 -5.53 2.09 -20.71
N ARG A 107 -4.98 2.80 -21.70
CA ARG A 107 -4.64 2.23 -23.03
C ARG A 107 -3.67 1.06 -22.88
N ARG A 108 -2.61 1.24 -22.08
CA ARG A 108 -1.61 0.21 -21.83
C ARG A 108 -2.20 -1.04 -21.20
N PHE A 109 -3.10 -0.87 -20.23
CA PHE A 109 -3.76 -1.97 -19.55
C PHE A 109 -4.75 -2.72 -20.48
N GLU A 110 -5.46 -2.00 -21.35
CA GLU A 110 -6.33 -2.58 -22.36
C GLU A 110 -5.53 -3.42 -23.38
N GLU A 111 -4.32 -2.98 -23.75
CA GLU A 111 -3.47 -3.66 -24.74
C GLU A 111 -2.66 -4.83 -24.16
N LYS A 112 -2.12 -4.67 -22.94
CA LYS A 112 -1.15 -5.60 -22.35
C LYS A 112 -1.69 -6.41 -21.18
N GLY A 113 -2.81 -5.98 -20.59
CA GLY A 113 -3.31 -6.54 -19.34
C GLY A 113 -2.39 -6.21 -18.18
N MET A 114 -2.40 -7.08 -17.18
CA MET A 114 -1.53 -6.97 -16.02
C MET A 114 -0.08 -7.31 -16.43
N GLU A 115 0.80 -6.33 -16.30
CA GLU A 115 2.23 -6.52 -16.52
C GLU A 115 2.92 -6.78 -15.17
N LEU A 116 3.85 -7.71 -15.19
CA LEU A 116 4.67 -7.98 -14.01
C LEU A 116 5.75 -6.90 -13.86
N PRO A 117 6.05 -6.47 -12.64
CA PRO A 117 7.19 -5.59 -12.41
C PRO A 117 8.46 -6.29 -12.89
N SER A 118 9.32 -5.53 -13.56
CA SER A 118 10.55 -6.08 -14.15
C SER A 118 11.70 -6.18 -13.16
N PHE A 119 11.49 -5.74 -11.92
CA PHE A 119 12.53 -5.71 -10.90
C PHE A 119 11.93 -5.98 -9.52
N TYR A 120 12.46 -6.96 -8.82
CA TYR A 120 11.94 -7.41 -7.52
C TYR A 120 10.44 -7.76 -7.55
N GLU A 121 10.09 -8.74 -8.36
CA GLU A 121 8.71 -9.28 -8.45
C GLU A 121 8.13 -9.60 -7.08
N HIS A 122 8.96 -10.03 -6.16
CA HIS A 122 8.63 -10.31 -4.77
C HIS A 122 8.29 -9.07 -3.94
N SER A 123 8.71 -7.89 -4.36
CA SER A 123 8.37 -6.62 -3.69
C SER A 123 7.00 -6.11 -4.05
N TYR A 124 6.42 -6.63 -5.13
CA TYR A 124 5.13 -6.24 -5.64
C TYR A 124 4.16 -7.41 -5.61
N ASN A 125 3.05 -7.21 -4.97
CA ASN A 125 1.95 -8.14 -5.07
C ASN A 125 1.03 -7.73 -6.22
N SER A 126 1.46 -8.04 -7.44
CA SER A 126 0.69 -7.72 -8.64
C SER A 126 -0.55 -8.59 -8.73
N SER A 127 -1.72 -7.96 -8.78
CA SER A 127 -3.01 -8.62 -8.95
C SER A 127 -3.97 -7.72 -9.72
N LEU A 128 -4.90 -8.32 -10.46
CA LEU A 128 -5.95 -7.56 -11.16
C LEU A 128 -6.77 -6.73 -10.19
N SER A 129 -7.10 -7.27 -9.01
CA SER A 129 -7.86 -6.53 -7.99
C SER A 129 -7.13 -5.27 -7.53
N GLN A 130 -5.81 -5.30 -7.36
CA GLN A 130 -5.02 -4.11 -7.00
C GLN A 130 -4.91 -3.12 -8.16
N TYR A 131 -4.75 -3.59 -9.40
CA TYR A 131 -4.81 -2.73 -10.59
C TYR A 131 -6.13 -1.98 -10.65
N TRP A 132 -7.26 -2.68 -10.52
CA TRP A 132 -8.58 -2.07 -10.56
C TRP A 132 -8.84 -1.14 -9.38
N ALA A 133 -8.40 -1.49 -8.18
CA ALA A 133 -8.48 -0.59 -7.03
C ALA A 133 -7.70 0.71 -7.27
N THR A 134 -6.47 0.60 -7.78
CA THR A 134 -5.61 1.75 -8.07
C THR A 134 -6.19 2.62 -9.19
N ALA A 135 -6.69 2.00 -10.27
CA ALA A 135 -7.34 2.71 -11.38
C ALA A 135 -8.64 3.42 -10.94
N SER A 136 -9.45 2.75 -10.11
CA SER A 136 -10.67 3.33 -9.53
C SER A 136 -10.36 4.53 -8.64
N TRP A 137 -9.37 4.39 -7.73
CA TRP A 137 -8.94 5.48 -6.87
C TRP A 137 -8.40 6.67 -7.67
N ALA A 138 -7.52 6.43 -8.64
CA ALA A 138 -6.94 7.48 -9.47
C ALA A 138 -8.02 8.25 -10.25
N ALA A 139 -8.96 7.54 -10.88
CA ALA A 139 -10.09 8.16 -11.57
C ALA A 139 -10.96 9.00 -10.61
N SER A 140 -11.22 8.49 -9.40
CA SER A 140 -11.96 9.24 -8.38
C SER A 140 -11.24 10.52 -7.97
N GLN A 141 -9.90 10.51 -7.89
CA GLN A 141 -9.12 11.71 -7.56
C GLN A 141 -9.16 12.75 -8.68
N ILE A 142 -9.06 12.33 -9.95
CA ILE A 142 -9.20 13.24 -11.09
C ILE A 142 -10.63 13.81 -11.12
N TYR A 143 -11.64 12.97 -10.93
CA TYR A 143 -13.03 13.44 -10.86
C TYR A 143 -13.28 14.38 -9.67
N SER A 144 -12.63 14.17 -8.54
CA SER A 144 -12.67 15.09 -7.40
C SER A 144 -12.11 16.47 -7.75
N CYS A 145 -11.05 16.57 -8.57
CA CYS A 145 -10.56 17.85 -9.10
C CYS A 145 -11.63 18.55 -9.93
N GLN A 146 -12.33 17.81 -10.80
CA GLN A 146 -13.40 18.33 -11.63
C GLN A 146 -14.59 18.83 -10.81
N LEU A 147 -14.99 18.08 -9.78
CA LEU A 147 -16.07 18.48 -8.87
C LEU A 147 -15.74 19.76 -8.07
N LYS A 148 -14.46 19.92 -7.69
CA LYS A 148 -13.99 21.15 -7.02
C LYS A 148 -13.98 22.35 -7.96
N GLY A 149 -13.89 22.13 -9.28
CA GLY A 149 -13.81 23.19 -10.28
C GLY A 149 -12.57 24.03 -10.08
N LEU A 150 -11.39 23.39 -10.15
CA LEU A 150 -10.10 24.08 -9.95
C LEU A 150 -9.98 25.29 -10.89
N SER A 151 -9.36 26.36 -10.44
CA SER A 151 -9.40 27.70 -11.06
C SER A 151 -8.94 27.75 -12.52
N PHE A 152 -8.13 26.77 -12.95
CA PHE A 152 -7.65 26.64 -14.31
C PHE A 152 -8.55 25.80 -15.23
N MET A 153 -9.64 25.23 -14.70
CA MET A 153 -10.57 24.39 -15.48
C MET A 153 -11.64 25.26 -16.12
N ASP A 154 -12.01 24.94 -17.36
CA ASP A 154 -13.20 25.48 -17.99
C ASP A 154 -14.47 24.72 -17.54
N ALA A 155 -15.62 25.27 -17.93
CA ALA A 155 -16.92 24.70 -17.55
C ALA A 155 -17.14 23.30 -18.18
N GLU A 156 -16.59 23.02 -19.35
CA GLU A 156 -16.71 21.73 -20.05
C GLU A 156 -15.93 20.66 -19.31
N ALA A 157 -14.67 20.92 -18.94
CA ALA A 157 -13.83 20.03 -18.16
C ALA A 157 -14.44 19.71 -16.78
N SER A 158 -15.05 20.70 -16.12
CA SER A 158 -15.71 20.50 -14.82
C SER A 158 -17.01 19.69 -14.91
N MET A 159 -17.62 19.58 -16.09
CA MET A 159 -18.84 18.81 -16.33
C MET A 159 -18.59 17.39 -16.87
N ASP A 160 -17.34 17.08 -17.22
CA ASP A 160 -16.99 15.77 -17.77
C ASP A 160 -17.07 14.67 -16.70
N LYS A 161 -17.93 13.68 -16.90
CA LYS A 161 -18.14 12.55 -15.99
C LYS A 161 -17.36 11.29 -16.41
N THR A 162 -16.47 11.38 -17.39
CA THR A 162 -15.73 10.25 -17.93
C THR A 162 -14.95 9.51 -16.83
N TYR A 163 -14.26 10.24 -15.96
CA TYR A 163 -13.52 9.64 -14.85
C TYR A 163 -14.43 9.06 -13.76
N ALA A 164 -15.61 9.61 -13.54
CA ALA A 164 -16.61 9.02 -12.66
C ALA A 164 -17.05 7.62 -13.15
N VAL A 165 -17.30 7.49 -14.45
CA VAL A 165 -17.66 6.23 -15.08
C VAL A 165 -16.51 5.21 -14.97
N TYR A 166 -15.27 5.62 -15.25
CA TYR A 166 -14.11 4.73 -15.12
C TYR A 166 -13.92 4.27 -13.65
N ALA A 167 -14.07 5.16 -12.70
CA ALA A 167 -13.93 4.84 -11.29
C ALA A 167 -14.95 3.77 -10.86
N ALA A 168 -16.21 3.93 -11.24
CA ALA A 168 -17.28 2.99 -10.92
C ALA A 168 -17.10 1.62 -11.61
N ASP A 169 -16.69 1.60 -12.89
CA ASP A 169 -16.43 0.35 -13.62
C ASP A 169 -15.29 -0.47 -12.98
N TYR A 170 -14.15 0.18 -12.72
CA TYR A 170 -13.03 -0.51 -12.08
C TYR A 170 -13.35 -0.97 -10.64
N ALA A 171 -14.16 -0.21 -9.89
CA ALA A 171 -14.61 -0.65 -8.58
C ALA A 171 -15.51 -1.89 -8.65
N GLY A 172 -16.40 -1.97 -9.64
CA GLY A 172 -17.21 -3.17 -9.88
C GLY A 172 -16.36 -4.41 -10.13
N ARG A 173 -15.33 -4.28 -10.98
CA ARG A 173 -14.36 -5.36 -11.23
C ARG A 173 -13.55 -5.73 -10.00
N MET A 174 -13.11 -4.76 -9.23
CA MET A 174 -12.41 -4.98 -7.96
C MET A 174 -13.28 -5.74 -6.95
N LEU A 175 -14.54 -5.33 -6.78
CA LEU A 175 -15.48 -5.96 -5.84
C LEU A 175 -15.83 -7.40 -6.26
N ALA A 176 -15.77 -7.74 -7.55
CA ALA A 176 -15.89 -9.13 -8.00
C ALA A 176 -14.77 -10.04 -7.48
N CYS A 177 -13.67 -9.47 -6.98
CA CYS A 177 -12.58 -10.20 -6.34
C CYS A 177 -12.73 -10.31 -4.82
N GLN A 178 -13.78 -9.72 -4.21
CA GLN A 178 -13.94 -9.76 -2.76
C GLN A 178 -14.62 -11.03 -2.28
N GLU A 179 -14.11 -11.65 -1.21
CA GLU A 179 -14.75 -12.79 -0.56
C GLU A 179 -16.03 -12.34 0.15
N SER A 180 -17.16 -12.80 -0.34
CA SER A 180 -18.50 -12.40 0.13
C SER A 180 -19.11 -13.31 1.18
N GLY A 181 -18.38 -14.36 1.60
CA GLY A 181 -18.87 -15.35 2.58
C GLY A 181 -19.58 -16.56 1.95
N ASN A 182 -19.42 -16.75 0.64
CA ASN A 182 -20.00 -17.90 -0.09
C ASN A 182 -19.03 -19.08 -0.23
N SER A 183 -17.86 -19.01 0.39
CA SER A 183 -16.84 -20.05 0.39
C SER A 183 -16.76 -20.77 1.73
N ASP A 184 -16.03 -21.89 1.78
CA ASP A 184 -15.72 -22.61 3.04
C ASP A 184 -14.69 -21.86 3.91
N CYS A 185 -14.27 -20.65 3.50
CA CYS A 185 -13.37 -19.83 4.26
C CYS A 185 -14.05 -19.32 5.55
N PRO A 186 -13.39 -19.45 6.70
CA PRO A 186 -13.96 -19.05 7.99
C PRO A 186 -14.03 -17.53 8.23
N ALA A 187 -13.64 -16.74 7.23
CA ALA A 187 -13.78 -15.29 7.22
C ALA A 187 -14.11 -14.79 5.82
N SER A 188 -14.77 -13.64 5.74
CA SER A 188 -15.15 -12.97 4.51
C SER A 188 -14.62 -11.54 4.49
N GLY A 189 -14.57 -10.92 3.33
CA GLY A 189 -14.23 -9.52 3.16
C GLY A 189 -12.83 -9.22 2.61
N PHE A 190 -11.88 -10.15 2.68
CA PHE A 190 -10.59 -10.02 2.02
C PHE A 190 -10.71 -10.12 0.49
N PHE A 191 -9.62 -9.86 -0.22
CA PHE A 191 -9.62 -9.87 -1.69
C PHE A 191 -8.81 -11.03 -2.25
N TYR A 192 -9.32 -11.59 -3.33
CA TYR A 192 -8.58 -12.46 -4.24
C TYR A 192 -7.84 -11.65 -5.29
N ARG A 193 -6.86 -12.27 -5.93
CA ARG A 193 -6.09 -11.63 -7.01
C ARG A 193 -6.94 -11.39 -8.25
N GLU A 194 -7.83 -12.34 -8.55
CA GLU A 194 -8.70 -12.35 -9.73
C GLU A 194 -10.13 -12.75 -9.33
N PRO A 195 -11.13 -12.49 -10.19
CA PRO A 195 -12.53 -12.84 -9.92
C PRO A 195 -12.82 -14.35 -9.86
N ASP A 196 -11.86 -15.20 -10.24
CA ASP A 196 -11.99 -16.66 -10.14
C ASP A 196 -11.84 -17.20 -8.70
N HIS A 197 -11.48 -16.34 -7.76
CA HIS A 197 -11.34 -16.61 -6.33
C HIS A 197 -10.35 -17.74 -5.98
N LYS A 198 -9.36 -17.98 -6.85
CA LYS A 198 -8.38 -19.04 -6.59
C LYS A 198 -7.26 -18.60 -5.65
N GLN A 199 -6.74 -17.39 -5.86
CA GLN A 199 -5.53 -16.89 -5.19
C GLN A 199 -5.87 -15.69 -4.32
N ILE A 200 -5.55 -15.78 -3.02
CA ILE A 200 -5.71 -14.66 -2.09
C ILE A 200 -4.61 -13.62 -2.36
N VAL A 201 -4.94 -12.35 -2.21
CA VAL A 201 -3.94 -11.28 -2.22
C VAL A 201 -3.17 -11.29 -0.90
N HIS A 202 -1.85 -11.41 -0.99
CA HIS A 202 -0.95 -11.26 0.15
C HIS A 202 -0.11 -10.01 -0.02
N PHE A 203 0.24 -9.39 1.08
CA PHE A 203 0.99 -8.14 1.11
C PHE A 203 2.42 -8.37 1.58
N ASN A 204 3.34 -7.62 1.03
CA ASN A 204 4.72 -7.52 1.46
C ASN A 204 5.05 -6.07 1.83
N HIS A 205 6.26 -5.79 2.27
CA HIS A 205 6.66 -4.48 2.78
C HIS A 205 6.53 -3.30 1.81
N GLN A 206 6.23 -3.53 0.55
CA GLN A 206 5.94 -2.47 -0.44
C GLN A 206 4.47 -2.45 -0.86
N SER A 207 3.66 -3.38 -0.40
CA SER A 207 2.25 -3.49 -0.75
C SER A 207 1.41 -2.35 -0.18
N ARG A 208 0.19 -2.25 -0.69
CA ARG A 208 -0.76 -1.16 -0.39
C ARG A 208 -2.11 -1.74 -0.04
N GLU A 209 -2.23 -2.37 1.10
CA GLU A 209 -3.47 -3.02 1.52
C GLU A 209 -4.64 -2.03 1.62
N GLN A 210 -4.38 -0.81 2.04
CA GLN A 210 -5.40 0.24 2.15
C GLN A 210 -6.06 0.64 0.83
N ILE A 211 -5.47 0.29 -0.34
CA ILE A 211 -5.92 0.79 -1.65
C ILE A 211 -7.37 0.42 -1.95
N TYR A 212 -7.85 -0.73 -1.52
CA TYR A 212 -9.22 -1.16 -1.72
C TYR A 212 -10.21 -0.23 -1.01
N MET A 213 -9.95 0.06 0.27
CA MET A 213 -10.80 0.94 1.06
C MET A 213 -10.65 2.39 0.66
N GLN A 214 -9.45 2.80 0.28
CA GLN A 214 -9.16 4.12 -0.27
C GLN A 214 -9.96 4.38 -1.57
N ALA A 215 -10.05 3.38 -2.45
CA ALA A 215 -10.85 3.47 -3.68
C ALA A 215 -12.35 3.57 -3.39
N LEU A 216 -12.87 2.74 -2.49
CA LEU A 216 -14.29 2.75 -2.15
C LEU A 216 -14.70 4.03 -1.40
N GLU A 217 -13.87 4.53 -0.47
CA GLU A 217 -14.10 5.81 0.20
C GLU A 217 -14.16 6.95 -0.83
N ALA A 218 -13.16 7.04 -1.72
CA ALA A 218 -13.11 8.08 -2.74
C ALA A 218 -14.33 8.06 -3.67
N LEU A 219 -14.80 6.87 -4.06
CA LEU A 219 -16.04 6.71 -4.83
C LEU A 219 -17.26 7.20 -4.09
N CYS A 220 -17.45 6.77 -2.84
CA CYS A 220 -18.61 7.18 -2.05
C CYS A 220 -18.65 8.68 -1.80
N LEU A 221 -17.47 9.33 -1.67
CA LEU A 221 -17.36 10.76 -1.47
C LEU A 221 -17.60 11.56 -2.76
N THR A 222 -17.12 11.07 -3.91
CA THR A 222 -17.23 11.78 -5.18
C THR A 222 -18.55 11.49 -5.92
N GLN A 223 -19.21 10.38 -5.62
CA GLN A 223 -20.42 9.92 -6.30
C GLN A 223 -21.50 9.49 -5.29
N PRO A 224 -21.96 10.38 -4.40
CA PRO A 224 -22.84 10.02 -3.29
C PRO A 224 -24.22 9.51 -3.75
N GLU A 225 -24.70 9.91 -4.93
CA GLU A 225 -26.00 9.52 -5.48
C GLU A 225 -25.91 8.38 -6.53
N HIS A 226 -24.76 7.71 -6.65
CA HIS A 226 -24.59 6.66 -7.63
C HIS A 226 -25.39 5.40 -7.25
N GLU A 227 -26.01 4.74 -8.23
CA GLU A 227 -26.84 3.55 -8.02
C GLU A 227 -26.10 2.40 -7.30
N ASN A 228 -24.79 2.24 -7.52
CA ASN A 228 -23.96 1.23 -6.89
C ASN A 228 -23.36 1.63 -5.53
N ARG A 229 -23.69 2.78 -4.98
CA ARG A 229 -23.15 3.23 -3.69
C ARG A 229 -23.37 2.22 -2.57
N SER A 230 -24.57 1.64 -2.49
CA SER A 230 -24.86 0.60 -1.49
C SER A 230 -23.98 -0.63 -1.60
N LEU A 231 -23.60 -1.01 -2.83
CA LEU A 231 -22.68 -2.11 -3.08
C LEU A 231 -21.24 -1.76 -2.61
N TRP A 232 -20.78 -0.54 -2.87
CA TRP A 232 -19.48 -0.06 -2.40
C TRP A 232 -19.42 -0.05 -0.86
N GLU A 233 -20.44 0.47 -0.20
CA GLU A 233 -20.54 0.45 1.27
C GLU A 233 -20.64 -0.98 1.83
N GLN A 234 -21.30 -1.89 1.15
CA GLN A 234 -21.31 -3.30 1.53
C GLN A 234 -19.91 -3.91 1.49
N GLY A 235 -19.14 -3.63 0.42
CA GLY A 235 -17.74 -4.05 0.31
C GLY A 235 -16.88 -3.52 1.47
N MET A 236 -17.07 -2.25 1.84
CA MET A 236 -16.40 -1.65 3.00
C MET A 236 -16.79 -2.36 4.31
N ARG A 237 -18.06 -2.66 4.53
CA ARG A 237 -18.54 -3.37 5.75
C ARG A 237 -18.00 -4.80 5.81
N LEU A 238 -17.91 -5.50 4.69
CA LEU A 238 -17.30 -6.84 4.63
C LEU A 238 -15.84 -6.80 5.04
N TYR A 239 -15.08 -5.84 4.50
CA TYR A 239 -13.67 -5.68 4.85
C TYR A 239 -13.48 -5.25 6.32
N ALA A 240 -14.35 -4.41 6.85
CA ALA A 240 -14.38 -4.06 8.27
C ALA A 240 -14.58 -5.30 9.16
N GLY A 241 -15.50 -6.17 8.78
CA GLY A 241 -15.72 -7.46 9.45
C GLY A 241 -14.48 -8.35 9.40
N TYR A 242 -13.80 -8.39 8.25
CA TYR A 242 -12.54 -9.12 8.09
C TYR A 242 -11.45 -8.61 9.05
N LEU A 243 -11.20 -7.30 9.08
CA LEU A 243 -10.18 -6.71 9.96
C LEU A 243 -10.47 -7.01 11.44
N LYS A 244 -11.71 -6.87 11.88
CA LYS A 244 -12.13 -7.22 13.26
C LYS A 244 -11.92 -8.71 13.55
N LYS A 245 -12.25 -9.58 12.59
CA LYS A 245 -12.07 -11.03 12.72
C LYS A 245 -10.61 -11.40 12.89
N ILE A 246 -9.70 -10.92 12.02
CA ILE A 246 -8.28 -11.23 12.16
C ILE A 246 -7.65 -10.55 13.38
N PHE A 247 -8.12 -9.35 13.76
CA PHE A 247 -7.67 -8.67 14.97
C PHE A 247 -7.98 -9.43 16.26
N SER A 248 -9.01 -10.28 16.27
CA SER A 248 -9.29 -11.13 17.42
C SER A 248 -8.15 -12.11 17.79
N TYR A 249 -7.21 -12.33 16.86
CA TYR A 249 -6.00 -13.13 17.06
C TYR A 249 -4.77 -12.29 17.43
N ALA A 250 -4.88 -10.96 17.45
CA ALA A 250 -3.75 -10.03 17.64
C ALA A 250 -3.28 -9.88 19.11
N GLN A 251 -3.94 -10.53 20.06
CA GLN A 251 -3.60 -10.38 21.48
C GLN A 251 -2.31 -11.11 21.85
N PRO A 252 -1.51 -10.58 22.82
CA PRO A 252 -1.82 -9.40 23.66
C PRO A 252 -1.32 -8.06 23.10
N TYR A 253 -0.64 -8.06 21.97
CA TYR A 253 0.11 -6.88 21.50
C TYR A 253 -0.65 -5.99 20.52
N GLY A 254 -1.72 -6.49 19.89
CA GLY A 254 -2.61 -5.72 19.04
C GLY A 254 -2.11 -5.48 17.61
N MET A 255 -1.04 -6.13 17.14
CA MET A 255 -0.62 -6.07 15.74
C MET A 255 -1.63 -6.84 14.87
N LEU A 256 -2.16 -6.21 13.84
CA LEU A 256 -2.97 -6.89 12.85
C LEU A 256 -2.17 -8.01 12.17
N PRO A 257 -2.71 -9.25 12.15
CA PRO A 257 -2.10 -10.34 11.38
C PRO A 257 -1.97 -10.01 9.89
N ALA A 258 -0.98 -10.61 9.24
CA ALA A 258 -0.75 -10.43 7.82
C ALA A 258 -1.93 -10.91 6.95
N GLY A 259 -2.67 -11.91 7.43
CA GLY A 259 -3.91 -12.33 6.79
C GLY A 259 -4.13 -13.83 6.75
N ILE A 260 -5.16 -14.21 6.00
CA ILE A 260 -5.59 -15.59 5.80
C ILE A 260 -4.88 -16.15 4.56
N HIS A 261 -4.42 -17.39 4.65
CA HIS A 261 -3.79 -18.15 3.60
C HIS A 261 -4.52 -19.46 3.33
N LYS A 262 -4.54 -19.92 2.07
CA LYS A 262 -4.95 -21.28 1.75
C LYS A 262 -3.80 -22.25 2.05
N MET A 263 -4.12 -23.42 2.59
CA MET A 263 -3.10 -24.43 2.96
C MET A 263 -2.41 -25.06 1.74
N ASP A 264 -2.97 -24.90 0.54
CA ASP A 264 -2.46 -25.46 -0.72
C ASP A 264 -1.89 -24.40 -1.68
N GLU A 265 -1.89 -23.11 -1.31
CA GLU A 265 -1.46 -22.03 -2.21
C GLU A 265 0.01 -22.08 -2.61
N TYR A 266 0.86 -22.81 -1.86
CA TYR A 266 2.24 -23.08 -2.21
C TYR A 266 2.39 -23.93 -3.51
N GLN A 267 1.30 -24.56 -3.98
CA GLN A 267 1.25 -25.35 -5.20
C GLN A 267 0.87 -24.51 -6.44
N ASP A 268 0.60 -23.23 -6.26
CA ASP A 268 0.11 -22.39 -7.33
C ASP A 268 1.24 -21.88 -8.22
N ASP A 269 1.29 -22.41 -9.42
CA ASP A 269 2.28 -22.07 -10.45
C ASP A 269 2.30 -20.60 -10.87
N LYS A 270 1.21 -19.85 -10.65
CA LYS A 270 1.12 -18.44 -11.03
C LYS A 270 1.65 -17.51 -9.94
N THR A 271 1.38 -17.84 -8.68
CA THR A 271 1.82 -17.02 -7.54
C THR A 271 3.28 -17.26 -7.22
N PHE A 272 3.69 -18.51 -7.25
CA PHE A 272 4.98 -18.96 -6.78
C PHE A 272 6.17 -18.36 -7.55
N PRO A 273 6.15 -18.28 -8.90
CA PRO A 273 7.25 -17.63 -9.64
C PRO A 273 7.44 -16.15 -9.31
N LEU A 274 6.40 -15.47 -8.79
CA LEU A 274 6.47 -14.06 -8.40
C LEU A 274 7.16 -13.84 -7.05
N LEU A 275 7.30 -14.90 -6.26
CA LEU A 275 7.85 -14.87 -4.91
C LEU A 275 9.31 -15.38 -4.83
N HIS A 276 9.77 -15.98 -5.90
CA HIS A 276 11.12 -16.55 -6.00
C HIS A 276 12.21 -15.51 -6.09
N LEU A 277 13.25 -15.70 -5.32
CA LEU A 277 14.36 -14.78 -5.35
C LEU A 277 15.75 -15.34 -5.36
N MET A 278 16.10 -16.23 -4.47
CA MET A 278 17.49 -16.56 -4.19
C MET A 278 17.76 -18.04 -3.98
N THR A 279 16.73 -18.87 -3.94
CA THR A 279 16.85 -20.31 -3.71
C THR A 279 16.30 -21.10 -4.88
N THR A 280 16.33 -22.41 -4.80
CA THR A 280 15.71 -23.26 -5.81
C THR A 280 14.18 -23.28 -5.65
N PHE A 281 13.47 -23.60 -6.72
CA PHE A 281 12.02 -23.71 -6.70
C PHE A 281 11.54 -24.73 -5.65
N GLU A 282 12.20 -25.86 -5.56
CA GLU A 282 11.86 -26.93 -4.63
C GLU A 282 12.04 -26.50 -3.18
N GLU A 283 13.12 -25.80 -2.87
CA GLU A 283 13.43 -25.33 -1.52
C GLU A 283 12.43 -24.26 -1.08
N ASP A 284 12.15 -23.27 -1.92
CA ASP A 284 11.18 -22.22 -1.63
C ASP A 284 9.76 -22.79 -1.47
N ASN A 285 9.39 -23.80 -2.28
CA ASN A 285 8.10 -24.46 -2.17
C ASN A 285 7.94 -25.19 -0.83
N LEU A 286 8.97 -25.89 -0.38
CA LEU A 286 8.99 -26.55 0.93
C LEU A 286 8.92 -25.52 2.07
N ASN A 287 9.67 -24.44 1.97
CA ASN A 287 9.66 -23.34 2.93
C ASN A 287 8.28 -22.68 3.01
N TYR A 288 7.62 -22.46 1.86
CA TYR A 288 6.28 -21.92 1.83
C TYR A 288 5.29 -22.83 2.56
N LYS A 289 5.28 -24.11 2.17
CA LYS A 289 4.42 -25.11 2.82
C LYS A 289 4.61 -25.16 4.33
N GLU A 290 5.86 -25.17 4.79
CA GLU A 290 6.17 -25.19 6.23
C GLU A 290 5.68 -23.91 6.93
N GLN A 291 5.85 -22.74 6.32
CA GLN A 291 5.34 -21.48 6.86
C GLN A 291 3.82 -21.50 6.99
N LEU A 292 3.07 -22.06 6.02
CA LEU A 292 1.62 -22.21 6.13
C LEU A 292 1.22 -23.16 7.25
N GLN A 293 1.94 -24.27 7.42
CA GLN A 293 1.69 -25.26 8.48
C GLN A 293 1.95 -24.70 9.88
N ASN A 294 2.83 -23.72 10.00
CA ASN A 294 3.14 -23.04 11.25
C ASN A 294 2.22 -21.84 11.55
N GLY A 295 1.31 -21.51 10.65
CA GLY A 295 0.24 -20.54 10.92
C GLY A 295 -0.84 -21.10 11.87
N ILE A 296 -1.72 -20.23 12.35
CA ILE A 296 -2.86 -20.62 13.18
C ILE A 296 -3.92 -21.31 12.30
N PRO A 297 -4.23 -22.60 12.53
CA PRO A 297 -5.23 -23.28 11.73
C PRO A 297 -6.64 -22.69 11.99
N LEU A 298 -7.32 -22.30 10.92
CA LEU A 298 -8.71 -21.85 10.97
C LEU A 298 -9.69 -22.99 10.64
N ASN A 299 -9.33 -23.82 9.69
CA ASN A 299 -9.93 -25.10 9.35
C ASN A 299 -8.93 -25.95 8.52
N THR A 300 -9.39 -27.01 7.88
CA THR A 300 -8.51 -27.89 7.07
C THR A 300 -7.92 -27.23 5.84
N GLY A 301 -8.57 -26.19 5.30
CA GLY A 301 -8.19 -25.51 4.07
C GLY A 301 -7.52 -24.15 4.26
N TYR A 302 -7.55 -23.58 5.48
CA TYR A 302 -7.10 -22.22 5.73
C TYR A 302 -6.34 -22.07 7.05
N CYS A 303 -5.33 -21.22 7.03
CA CYS A 303 -4.62 -20.75 8.22
C CYS A 303 -4.57 -19.22 8.27
N LEU A 304 -4.33 -18.67 9.44
CA LEU A 304 -4.02 -17.28 9.68
C LEU A 304 -2.52 -17.17 9.99
N ARG A 305 -1.85 -16.19 9.39
CA ARG A 305 -0.48 -15.85 9.75
C ARG A 305 -0.41 -14.47 10.36
N HIS A 306 0.35 -14.33 11.43
CA HIS A 306 0.66 -13.01 12.02
C HIS A 306 1.64 -12.25 11.13
N PHE A 307 2.60 -12.95 10.55
CA PHE A 307 3.61 -12.38 9.67
C PHE A 307 3.46 -12.95 8.25
N PRO A 308 3.81 -12.16 7.23
CA PRO A 308 3.77 -12.61 5.84
C PRO A 308 4.63 -13.87 5.61
N VAL A 309 4.33 -14.61 4.56
CA VAL A 309 5.22 -15.66 4.06
C VAL A 309 6.42 -15.03 3.39
N TRP A 310 7.61 -15.47 3.74
CA TRP A 310 8.88 -14.90 3.27
C TRP A 310 9.80 -15.92 2.65
N PHE A 311 10.57 -15.44 1.66
CA PHE A 311 11.63 -16.22 1.03
C PHE A 311 13.01 -15.59 1.25
N SER A 312 13.16 -14.27 1.17
CA SER A 312 14.44 -13.59 1.33
C SER A 312 14.36 -12.26 2.07
N PHE A 313 13.60 -11.29 1.58
CA PHE A 313 13.45 -9.99 2.23
C PHE A 313 12.32 -10.00 3.23
N ARG A 314 12.52 -9.34 4.36
CA ARG A 314 11.58 -9.35 5.47
C ARG A 314 11.25 -7.93 5.88
N GLY A 315 10.08 -7.74 6.44
CA GLY A 315 9.62 -6.48 6.97
C GLY A 315 8.10 -6.42 7.05
N ASN A 316 7.59 -6.09 8.22
CA ASN A 316 6.15 -6.08 8.48
C ASN A 316 5.61 -4.70 8.83
N THR A 317 6.48 -3.71 9.10
CA THR A 317 6.04 -2.38 9.54
C THR A 317 5.09 -1.73 8.55
N ALA A 318 5.45 -1.68 7.26
CA ALA A 318 4.59 -1.06 6.26
C ALA A 318 3.27 -1.81 6.05
N ILE A 319 3.26 -3.13 6.25
CA ILE A 319 2.06 -3.97 6.10
C ILE A 319 1.05 -3.66 7.19
N HIS A 320 1.41 -3.83 8.46
CA HIS A 320 0.46 -3.59 9.54
C HIS A 320 0.02 -2.11 9.63
N LEU A 321 0.89 -1.14 9.24
CA LEU A 321 0.50 0.27 9.15
C LEU A 321 -0.46 0.52 7.98
N SER A 322 -0.30 -0.17 6.84
CA SER A 322 -1.26 -0.10 5.71
C SER A 322 -2.61 -0.69 6.08
N SER A 323 -2.62 -1.83 6.78
CA SER A 323 -3.84 -2.44 7.33
C SER A 323 -4.49 -1.53 8.37
N GLY A 324 -3.69 -0.89 9.22
CA GLY A 324 -4.14 0.15 10.14
C GLY A 324 -4.76 1.36 9.42
N LYS A 325 -4.19 1.78 8.28
CA LYS A 325 -4.77 2.84 7.45
C LYS A 325 -6.12 2.42 6.85
N ALA A 326 -6.25 1.17 6.39
CA ALA A 326 -7.55 0.66 5.96
C ALA A 326 -8.58 0.67 7.11
N ALA A 327 -8.16 0.27 8.32
CA ALA A 327 -9.02 0.33 9.51
C ALA A 327 -9.43 1.77 9.85
N SER A 328 -8.53 2.75 9.76
CA SER A 328 -8.85 4.15 10.05
C SER A 328 -9.82 4.75 9.03
N ILE A 329 -9.64 4.46 7.73
CA ILE A 329 -10.58 4.86 6.67
C ILE A 329 -11.98 4.33 7.00
N LEU A 330 -12.08 3.02 7.24
CA LEU A 330 -13.35 2.38 7.58
C LEU A 330 -13.95 2.91 8.88
N GLY A 331 -13.13 3.09 9.91
CA GLY A 331 -13.57 3.60 11.21
C GLY A 331 -14.17 4.99 11.12
N ARG A 332 -13.57 5.87 10.33
CA ARG A 332 -14.09 7.22 10.07
C ARG A 332 -15.35 7.19 9.21
N TYR A 333 -15.32 6.46 8.10
CA TYR A 333 -16.45 6.42 7.17
C TYR A 333 -17.69 5.75 7.76
N LEU A 334 -17.52 4.62 8.45
CA LEU A 334 -18.61 3.85 9.07
C LEU A 334 -18.98 4.33 10.49
N HIS A 335 -18.25 5.31 11.04
CA HIS A 335 -18.39 5.75 12.43
C HIS A 335 -18.19 4.63 13.44
N ASP A 336 -17.17 3.78 13.22
CA ASP A 336 -16.90 2.58 14.01
C ASP A 336 -15.64 2.78 14.90
N PRO A 337 -15.84 3.00 16.22
CA PRO A 337 -14.73 3.28 17.13
C PRO A 337 -13.82 2.07 17.36
N GLU A 338 -14.29 0.84 17.15
CA GLU A 338 -13.46 -0.36 17.26
C GLU A 338 -12.39 -0.38 16.16
N LEU A 339 -12.74 -0.02 14.94
CA LEU A 339 -11.79 0.09 13.81
C LEU A 339 -10.77 1.20 14.06
N ILE A 340 -11.17 2.33 14.65
CA ILE A 340 -10.25 3.39 15.06
C ILE A 340 -9.29 2.86 16.14
N GLN A 341 -9.77 2.05 17.08
CA GLN A 341 -8.89 1.44 18.09
C GLN A 341 -7.92 0.44 17.46
N ILE A 342 -8.38 -0.40 16.54
CA ILE A 342 -7.51 -1.32 15.76
C ILE A 342 -6.40 -0.53 15.05
N ALA A 343 -6.73 0.60 14.43
CA ALA A 343 -5.77 1.48 13.79
C ALA A 343 -4.73 2.04 14.78
N ARG A 344 -5.15 2.47 15.97
CA ARG A 344 -4.26 2.95 17.04
C ARG A 344 -3.31 1.87 17.54
N GLU A 345 -3.75 0.63 17.63
CA GLU A 345 -2.92 -0.49 18.07
C GLU A 345 -1.69 -0.70 17.17
N GLN A 346 -1.81 -0.37 15.86
CA GLN A 346 -0.67 -0.44 14.95
C GLN A 346 0.39 0.62 15.27
N ILE A 347 -0.04 1.81 15.68
CA ILE A 347 0.88 2.84 16.18
C ILE A 347 1.51 2.41 17.51
N TYR A 348 0.73 1.84 18.42
CA TYR A 348 1.25 1.37 19.71
C TYR A 348 2.28 0.26 19.54
N TRP A 349 2.08 -0.67 18.59
CA TRP A 349 3.08 -1.68 18.24
C TRP A 349 4.41 -1.02 17.83
N LEU A 350 4.35 -0.02 16.97
CA LEU A 350 5.53 0.69 16.49
C LEU A 350 6.30 1.36 17.64
N PHE A 351 5.60 1.91 18.62
CA PHE A 351 6.19 2.62 19.76
C PHE A 351 6.46 1.73 20.99
N GLY A 352 6.46 0.42 20.84
CA GLY A 352 6.95 -0.50 21.86
C GLY A 352 5.89 -1.41 22.52
N LYS A 353 4.61 -1.34 22.17
CA LYS A 353 3.63 -2.35 22.54
C LYS A 353 3.80 -3.61 21.69
N ASN A 354 4.98 -4.19 21.74
CA ASN A 354 5.40 -5.38 21.00
C ASN A 354 6.13 -6.35 21.93
N PRO A 355 6.40 -7.61 21.54
CA PRO A 355 7.02 -8.61 22.41
C PRO A 355 8.38 -8.22 22.98
N PHE A 356 9.06 -7.24 22.40
CA PHE A 356 10.40 -6.80 22.78
C PHE A 356 10.39 -5.56 23.68
N GLY A 357 9.23 -4.91 23.88
CA GLY A 357 9.11 -3.68 24.66
C GLY A 357 9.99 -2.55 24.13
N GLN A 358 10.25 -2.56 22.81
CA GLN A 358 11.19 -1.63 22.16
C GLN A 358 10.48 -0.81 21.09
N SER A 359 10.66 0.51 21.13
CA SER A 359 10.24 1.39 20.05
C SER A 359 11.03 1.09 18.78
N LEU A 360 10.33 0.95 17.66
CA LEU A 360 10.95 0.80 16.34
C LEU A 360 11.30 2.16 15.71
N VAL A 361 10.84 3.27 16.32
CA VAL A 361 11.15 4.61 15.86
C VAL A 361 12.44 5.08 16.54
N TYR A 362 13.49 5.33 15.77
CA TYR A 362 14.77 5.75 16.30
C TYR A 362 14.65 7.08 17.05
N GLY A 363 15.19 7.14 18.25
CA GLY A 363 15.13 8.32 19.10
C GLY A 363 13.78 8.55 19.80
N ALA A 364 12.77 7.73 19.60
CA ALA A 364 11.48 7.85 20.27
C ALA A 364 11.40 6.94 21.50
N GLY A 365 11.09 7.53 22.66
CA GLY A 365 11.02 6.80 23.92
C GLY A 365 12.40 6.55 24.55
N ARG A 366 12.43 5.68 25.56
CA ARG A 366 13.67 5.37 26.33
C ARG A 366 14.39 4.13 25.80
N ASN A 367 13.66 3.21 25.21
CA ASN A 367 14.17 1.96 24.65
C ASN A 367 13.79 1.90 23.17
N PHE A 368 14.67 2.36 22.30
CA PHE A 368 14.47 2.34 20.87
C PHE A 368 15.55 1.52 20.16
N ALA A 369 15.16 0.96 19.00
CA ALA A 369 16.03 0.13 18.19
C ALA A 369 17.05 0.96 17.41
N GLN A 370 18.24 0.42 17.25
CA GLN A 370 19.19 0.91 16.27
C GLN A 370 18.69 0.65 14.86
N GLN A 371 19.03 1.54 13.94
CA GLN A 371 18.61 1.48 12.54
C GLN A 371 19.79 1.08 11.66
N TYR A 372 19.50 0.29 10.63
CA TYR A 372 20.47 0.01 9.59
C TYR A 372 20.33 1.05 8.48
N GLY A 373 21.27 1.98 8.42
CA GLY A 373 21.41 2.95 7.35
C GLY A 373 22.76 2.77 6.67
N ALA A 374 22.78 2.44 5.39
CA ALA A 374 24.01 2.12 4.70
C ALA A 374 24.99 3.31 4.59
N LEU A 375 24.44 4.54 4.48
CA LEU A 375 25.25 5.73 4.21
C LEU A 375 24.96 6.93 5.12
N ASN A 376 23.82 6.98 5.79
CA ASN A 376 23.30 8.20 6.37
C ASN A 376 23.40 8.29 7.90
N GLY A 377 23.95 7.27 8.54
CA GLY A 377 23.96 7.22 10.00
C GLY A 377 22.56 7.18 10.62
N GLU A 378 22.47 7.58 11.85
CA GLU A 378 21.25 7.52 12.65
C GLU A 378 20.42 8.78 12.44
N MET A 379 19.17 8.64 12.04
CA MET A 379 18.21 9.74 11.90
C MET A 379 17.07 9.57 12.89
N VAL A 380 16.90 10.53 13.78
CA VAL A 380 15.75 10.56 14.71
C VAL A 380 14.45 10.57 13.91
N GLY A 381 13.54 9.65 14.27
CA GLY A 381 12.26 9.48 13.56
C GLY A 381 12.28 8.45 12.43
N SER A 382 13.45 7.88 12.09
CA SER A 382 13.49 6.80 11.10
C SER A 382 12.78 5.55 11.59
N ILE A 383 12.15 4.83 10.62
CA ILE A 383 11.34 3.65 10.86
C ILE A 383 11.84 2.50 9.99
N PRO A 384 12.18 1.35 10.58
CA PRO A 384 12.71 0.22 9.84
C PRO A 384 11.61 -0.59 9.15
N VAL A 385 12.05 -1.54 8.33
CA VAL A 385 11.17 -2.58 7.77
C VAL A 385 10.47 -3.41 8.86
N GLY A 386 11.12 -3.67 9.98
CA GLY A 386 10.48 -4.03 11.25
C GLY A 386 10.61 -5.48 11.69
N ILE A 387 9.93 -5.77 12.80
CA ILE A 387 9.85 -7.09 13.40
C ILE A 387 9.22 -8.07 12.41
N GLU A 388 9.82 -9.25 12.30
CA GLU A 388 9.38 -10.32 11.43
C GLU A 388 9.73 -11.69 12.05
N THR A 389 9.46 -12.79 11.40
CA THR A 389 9.82 -14.13 11.86
C THR A 389 11.30 -14.47 11.58
N ARG A 390 11.78 -15.56 12.16
CA ARG A 390 13.05 -16.16 11.81
C ARG A 390 12.79 -17.57 11.25
N GLY A 391 13.16 -17.78 10.01
CA GLY A 391 12.88 -19.07 9.35
C GLY A 391 11.38 -19.22 9.03
N ASN A 392 10.87 -20.44 9.13
CA ASN A 392 9.53 -20.81 8.65
C ASN A 392 8.44 -20.78 9.74
N ASP A 393 8.73 -20.28 10.95
CA ASP A 393 7.74 -20.12 12.01
C ASP A 393 6.83 -18.90 11.81
N ASP A 394 5.95 -18.65 12.77
CA ASP A 394 5.10 -17.46 12.85
C ASP A 394 5.30 -16.73 14.21
N VAL A 395 6.54 -16.80 14.71
CA VAL A 395 6.93 -16.24 16.00
C VAL A 395 7.73 -14.96 15.76
N PRO A 396 7.41 -13.83 16.44
CA PRO A 396 8.13 -12.59 16.26
C PRO A 396 9.60 -12.73 16.64
N PHE A 397 10.47 -12.28 15.76
CA PHE A 397 11.91 -12.22 15.95
C PHE A 397 12.45 -10.82 15.71
N TRP A 398 13.36 -10.40 16.56
CA TRP A 398 14.03 -9.11 16.47
C TRP A 398 15.48 -9.23 16.91
N PRO A 399 16.45 -9.17 15.98
CA PRO A 399 17.86 -9.40 16.33
C PRO A 399 18.44 -8.25 17.13
N MET A 400 19.40 -8.57 18.01
CA MET A 400 20.21 -7.58 18.71
C MET A 400 21.14 -6.85 17.73
N GLU A 401 21.70 -7.61 16.78
CA GLU A 401 22.60 -7.07 15.76
C GLU A 401 21.88 -6.11 14.82
N ASN A 402 22.64 -5.13 14.35
CA ASN A 402 22.18 -4.23 13.32
C ASN A 402 22.33 -4.89 11.93
N ASN A 403 21.24 -5.17 11.26
CA ASN A 403 21.24 -5.78 9.93
C ASN A 403 20.12 -5.27 9.05
N ALA A 404 20.28 -5.37 7.74
CA ALA A 404 19.33 -4.87 6.75
C ALA A 404 17.98 -5.61 6.80
N THR A 405 17.98 -6.92 7.00
CA THR A 405 16.76 -7.76 6.90
C THR A 405 15.62 -7.25 7.80
N TYR A 406 15.95 -6.74 8.99
CA TYR A 406 14.96 -6.31 10.00
C TYR A 406 15.00 -4.80 10.27
N LYS A 407 16.19 -4.18 10.17
CA LYS A 407 16.42 -2.82 10.65
C LYS A 407 16.68 -1.79 9.56
N GLU A 408 16.62 -2.19 8.29
CA GLU A 408 16.75 -1.24 7.18
C GLU A 408 15.65 -0.17 7.22
N VAL A 409 16.06 1.07 7.06
CA VAL A 409 15.14 2.21 7.06
C VAL A 409 14.54 2.40 5.67
N TRP A 410 13.22 2.43 5.63
CA TRP A 410 12.49 2.56 4.39
C TRP A 410 11.51 3.74 4.43
N THR A 411 11.50 4.54 3.36
CA THR A 411 10.54 5.66 3.18
C THR A 411 9.10 5.17 3.19
N THR A 412 8.84 3.95 2.71
CA THR A 412 7.51 3.33 2.75
C THR A 412 6.99 3.20 4.17
N SER A 413 7.80 2.73 5.12
CA SER A 413 7.42 2.61 6.53
C SER A 413 7.09 3.97 7.15
N ALA A 414 7.95 4.97 6.93
CA ALA A 414 7.73 6.33 7.42
C ALA A 414 6.48 6.98 6.80
N GLY A 415 6.29 6.83 5.49
CA GLY A 415 5.12 7.37 4.80
C GLY A 415 3.81 6.74 5.28
N ARG A 416 3.79 5.42 5.55
CA ARG A 416 2.61 4.74 6.12
C ARG A 416 2.31 5.21 7.54
N PHE A 417 3.34 5.39 8.35
CA PHE A 417 3.19 5.94 9.69
C PHE A 417 2.57 7.35 9.66
N LEU A 418 3.14 8.29 8.90
CA LEU A 418 2.63 9.65 8.79
C LEU A 418 1.16 9.67 8.31
N TRP A 419 0.85 8.83 7.36
CA TRP A 419 -0.49 8.77 6.79
C TRP A 419 -1.53 8.20 7.75
N LEU A 420 -1.18 7.16 8.49
CA LEU A 420 -2.05 6.59 9.52
C LEU A 420 -2.18 7.55 10.72
N ALA A 421 -1.08 8.12 11.19
CA ALA A 421 -1.07 9.04 12.32
C ALA A 421 -2.00 10.25 12.08
N ALA A 422 -2.04 10.76 10.85
CA ALA A 422 -2.91 11.87 10.47
C ALA A 422 -4.42 11.57 10.65
N ASP A 423 -4.83 10.33 10.48
CA ASP A 423 -6.24 9.93 10.69
C ASP A 423 -6.63 9.81 12.16
N LEU A 424 -5.63 9.66 13.03
CA LEU A 424 -5.79 9.43 14.46
C LEU A 424 -5.53 10.68 15.31
N TYR A 425 -5.00 11.72 14.64
CA TYR A 425 -4.79 13.05 15.19
C TYR A 425 -6.12 13.83 15.31
#